data_cb1ef0ee59dc6286e6ce470bb290ed1a
#
_entry.id   cb1ef0ee59dc6286e6ce470bb290ed1a
#
_cell.length_a   1.000
_cell.length_b   1.000
_cell.length_c   1.000
_cell.angle_alpha   90.00
_cell.angle_beta   90.00
_cell.angle_gamma   90.00
#
_symmetry.space_group_name_H-M   'P 1'
#
loop_
_entity.id
_entity.type
_entity.pdbx_description
1 polymer ?
#
loop_
_entity_poly.entity_id
_entity_poly.type
_entity_poly.pdbx_seq_one_letter_code
_entity_poly.pdbx_strand_id
1 'polypeptide(L)'
;TEFISLLKTYDIGDIVEIGLVRNEEDITIKTTLIEHVEYENEPMVGFLASTPNQKFVYPFEVDINTGNVGGPSAGMMMALNVYNLLTENDITAGNKIAGTGTIEIDGSVGPVGGVKQKVIAAKRANASLILVPTANFLEANIYSDENTSIIAVDTFEEALDVISDFSSR
;
A
#
# COMPACT_ATOMS: atom_id res chain seq x y z
N THR A 1 4.44 10.62 -9.38
CA THR A 1 5.12 11.92 -9.28
C THR A 1 6.13 12.06 -10.42
N GLU A 2 6.40 13.30 -10.89
CA GLU A 2 7.36 13.60 -11.97
C GLU A 2 8.74 12.98 -11.72
N PHE A 3 9.20 12.97 -10.47
CA PHE A 3 10.49 12.37 -10.07
C PHE A 3 10.56 10.88 -10.39
N ILE A 4 9.53 10.11 -10.03
CA ILE A 4 9.48 8.66 -10.33
C ILE A 4 9.42 8.42 -11.85
N SER A 5 8.62 9.22 -12.56
CA SER A 5 8.54 9.11 -14.02
C SER A 5 9.87 9.42 -14.70
N LEU A 6 10.64 10.37 -14.15
CA LEU A 6 11.98 10.69 -14.64
C LEU A 6 12.97 9.53 -14.36
N LEU A 7 12.94 8.93 -13.17
CA LEU A 7 13.80 7.80 -12.84
C LEU A 7 13.61 6.62 -13.81
N LYS A 8 12.39 6.34 -14.24
CA LYS A 8 12.08 5.27 -15.20
C LYS A 8 12.67 5.49 -16.61
N THR A 9 13.25 6.67 -16.88
CA THR A 9 13.97 6.92 -18.16
C THR A 9 15.46 6.55 -18.12
N TYR A 10 15.95 6.11 -16.97
CA TYR A 10 17.32 5.67 -16.76
C TYR A 10 17.39 4.15 -16.58
N ASP A 11 18.58 3.60 -16.74
CA ASP A 11 18.85 2.17 -16.51
C ASP A 11 19.40 1.92 -15.09
N ILE A 12 19.20 0.69 -14.59
CA ILE A 12 19.84 0.22 -13.36
C ILE A 12 21.35 0.25 -13.55
N GLY A 13 22.09 0.88 -12.63
CA GLY A 13 23.51 1.09 -12.71
C GLY A 13 23.94 2.46 -13.21
N ASP A 14 23.01 3.26 -13.74
CA ASP A 14 23.30 4.63 -14.14
C ASP A 14 23.65 5.50 -12.93
N ILE A 15 24.54 6.47 -13.15
CA ILE A 15 24.91 7.46 -12.16
C ILE A 15 24.11 8.73 -12.42
N VAL A 16 23.30 9.14 -11.45
CA VAL A 16 22.48 10.36 -11.51
C VAL A 16 22.99 11.40 -10.51
N GLU A 17 22.81 12.67 -10.87
CA GLU A 17 23.05 13.80 -9.99
C GLU A 17 21.71 14.32 -9.44
N ILE A 18 21.62 14.42 -8.13
CA ILE A 18 20.40 14.92 -7.44
C ILE A 18 20.74 16.19 -6.68
N GLY A 19 20.11 17.30 -7.08
CA GLY A 19 20.11 18.53 -6.30
C GLY A 19 19.11 18.44 -5.15
N LEU A 20 19.51 18.80 -3.95
CA LEU A 20 18.65 18.84 -2.78
C LEU A 20 19.06 19.95 -1.82
N VAL A 21 18.14 20.38 -0.98
CA VAL A 21 18.40 21.32 0.10
C VAL A 21 18.56 20.54 1.41
N ARG A 22 19.68 20.73 2.11
CA ARG A 22 19.93 20.16 3.44
C ARG A 22 20.46 21.23 4.37
N ASN A 23 19.77 21.47 5.49
CA ASN A 23 20.09 22.52 6.47
C ASN A 23 20.17 23.92 5.81
N GLU A 24 19.24 24.23 4.92
CA GLU A 24 19.14 25.50 4.17
C GLU A 24 20.27 25.72 3.13
N GLU A 25 21.09 24.71 2.86
CA GLU A 25 22.15 24.76 1.85
C GLU A 25 21.78 23.87 0.65
N ASP A 26 22.03 24.41 -0.56
CA ASP A 26 21.91 23.65 -1.81
C ASP A 26 23.10 22.69 -1.94
N ILE A 27 22.83 21.41 -2.02
CA ILE A 27 23.87 20.40 -2.23
C ILE A 27 23.51 19.51 -3.41
N THR A 28 24.52 19.03 -4.12
CA THR A 28 24.37 18.04 -5.19
C THR A 28 25.04 16.74 -4.77
N ILE A 29 24.31 15.64 -4.86
CA ILE A 29 24.83 14.31 -4.61
C ILE A 29 24.84 13.49 -5.90
N LYS A 30 25.83 12.64 -6.05
CA LYS A 30 25.88 11.60 -7.10
C LYS A 30 25.55 10.27 -6.48
N THR A 31 24.65 9.54 -7.12
CA THR A 31 24.31 8.19 -6.68
C THR A 31 24.09 7.28 -7.87
N THR A 32 24.33 5.98 -7.67
CA THR A 32 24.05 4.95 -8.66
C THR A 32 22.66 4.40 -8.46
N LEU A 33 21.90 4.28 -9.54
CA LEU A 33 20.57 3.68 -9.50
C LEU A 33 20.70 2.16 -9.27
N ILE A 34 19.91 1.67 -8.34
CA ILE A 34 19.84 0.24 -8.01
C ILE A 34 18.48 -0.32 -8.43
N GLU A 35 18.34 -1.63 -8.49
CA GLU A 35 17.06 -2.27 -8.76
C GLU A 35 16.08 -2.05 -7.61
N HIS A 36 14.83 -1.78 -7.95
CA HIS A 36 13.77 -1.58 -6.97
C HIS A 36 13.49 -2.90 -6.21
N VAL A 37 13.33 -2.82 -4.90
CA VAL A 37 13.19 -4.00 -4.04
C VAL A 37 11.88 -4.77 -4.24
N GLU A 38 10.87 -4.14 -4.81
CA GLU A 38 9.53 -4.72 -5.00
C GLU A 38 9.11 -4.82 -6.47
N TYR A 39 9.76 -4.10 -7.38
CA TYR A 39 9.44 -4.09 -8.81
C TYR A 39 10.68 -4.46 -9.62
N GLU A 40 10.65 -5.62 -10.27
CA GLU A 40 11.74 -6.11 -11.10
C GLU A 40 12.00 -5.18 -12.29
N ASN A 41 13.28 -4.96 -12.60
CA ASN A 41 13.75 -4.10 -13.69
C ASN A 41 13.37 -2.62 -13.59
N GLU A 42 12.93 -2.13 -12.43
CA GLU A 42 12.70 -0.69 -12.21
C GLU A 42 13.89 -0.06 -11.44
N PRO A 43 14.44 1.08 -11.93
CA PRO A 43 15.51 1.78 -11.24
C PRO A 43 15.00 2.57 -10.04
N MET A 44 15.74 2.56 -8.94
CA MET A 44 15.47 3.40 -7.76
C MET A 44 16.74 4.02 -7.18
N VAL A 45 16.56 5.10 -6.41
CA VAL A 45 17.68 5.81 -5.73
C VAL A 45 17.99 5.23 -4.35
N GLY A 46 17.11 4.40 -3.80
CA GLY A 46 17.34 3.74 -2.50
C GLY A 46 17.04 4.60 -1.28
N PHE A 47 16.17 5.60 -1.39
CA PHE A 47 15.64 6.34 -0.24
C PHE A 47 14.12 6.31 -0.21
N LEU A 48 13.54 6.44 0.98
CA LEU A 48 12.11 6.66 1.16
C LEU A 48 11.84 8.16 1.14
N ALA A 49 11.08 8.62 0.13
CA ALA A 49 10.56 9.98 0.12
C ALA A 49 9.34 10.06 1.03
N SER A 50 9.33 11.04 1.93
CA SER A 50 8.14 11.43 2.67
C SER A 50 7.90 12.92 2.45
N THR A 51 6.64 13.34 2.47
CA THR A 51 6.29 14.77 2.43
C THR A 51 6.13 15.25 3.87
N PRO A 52 7.19 15.83 4.51
CA PRO A 52 7.02 16.42 5.82
C PRO A 52 6.16 17.67 5.69
N ASN A 53 5.19 17.84 6.60
CA ASN A 53 4.41 19.07 6.80
C ASN A 53 3.08 19.24 6.04
N GLN A 54 2.43 18.21 5.57
CA GLN A 54 0.98 18.32 5.42
C GLN A 54 0.35 18.25 6.82
N LYS A 55 0.11 19.40 7.45
CA LYS A 55 -0.71 19.47 8.67
C LYS A 55 -2.17 19.31 8.25
N PHE A 56 -2.65 18.09 8.28
CA PHE A 56 -4.08 17.85 8.24
C PHE A 56 -4.65 18.17 9.64
N VAL A 57 -5.66 19.04 9.68
CA VAL A 57 -6.41 19.30 10.91
C VAL A 57 -7.61 18.37 10.89
N TYR A 58 -7.56 17.33 11.71
CA TYR A 58 -8.66 16.40 11.89
C TYR A 58 -9.53 16.83 13.07
N PRO A 59 -10.84 16.56 13.05
CA PRO A 59 -11.72 16.83 14.18
C PRO A 59 -11.48 15.87 15.37
N PHE A 60 -10.64 14.87 15.20
CA PHE A 60 -10.26 13.87 16.20
C PHE A 60 -8.78 13.49 16.02
N GLU A 61 -8.17 13.03 17.09
CA GLU A 61 -6.80 12.53 17.07
C GLU A 61 -6.79 11.06 16.63
N VAL A 62 -5.94 10.76 15.64
CA VAL A 62 -5.73 9.38 15.16
C VAL A 62 -4.26 9.02 15.40
N ASP A 63 -4.03 8.04 16.26
CA ASP A 63 -2.70 7.45 16.49
C ASP A 63 -2.64 6.08 15.80
N ILE A 64 -1.77 5.96 14.79
CA ILE A 64 -1.56 4.72 14.04
C ILE A 64 -0.19 4.16 14.39
N ASN A 65 -0.16 3.17 15.26
CA ASN A 65 1.08 2.45 15.56
C ASN A 65 1.28 1.29 14.58
N THR A 66 2.17 1.47 13.62
CA THR A 66 2.47 0.45 12.61
C THR A 66 3.47 -0.60 13.07
N GLY A 67 4.07 -0.43 14.26
CA GLY A 67 5.12 -1.31 14.76
C GLY A 67 6.30 -1.41 13.78
N ASN A 68 6.58 -2.62 13.32
CA ASN A 68 7.64 -2.89 12.34
C ASN A 68 7.12 -2.93 10.89
N VAL A 69 5.87 -2.57 10.64
CA VAL A 69 5.30 -2.52 9.29
C VAL A 69 5.77 -1.26 8.60
N GLY A 70 6.61 -1.42 7.58
CA GLY A 70 7.11 -0.32 6.76
C GLY A 70 6.52 -0.34 5.35
N GLY A 71 6.57 0.82 4.70
CA GLY A 71 6.11 0.98 3.33
C GLY A 71 4.58 1.17 3.19
N PRO A 72 4.12 1.64 2.01
CA PRO A 72 2.75 2.08 1.79
C PRO A 72 1.75 0.93 1.58
N SER A 73 2.22 -0.31 1.45
CA SER A 73 1.39 -1.45 1.03
C SER A 73 0.30 -1.90 2.02
N ALA A 74 0.29 -1.36 3.24
CA ALA A 74 -0.77 -1.56 4.23
C ALA A 74 -1.77 -0.40 4.28
N GLY A 75 -1.59 0.64 3.46
CA GLY A 75 -2.36 1.88 3.54
C GLY A 75 -3.86 1.68 3.44
N MET A 76 -4.33 0.90 2.46
CA MET A 76 -5.75 0.58 2.32
C MET A 76 -6.33 -0.07 3.59
N MET A 77 -5.63 -1.05 4.17
CA MET A 77 -6.13 -1.75 5.37
C MET A 77 -6.09 -0.86 6.61
N MET A 78 -5.11 0.04 6.72
CA MET A 78 -5.06 1.03 7.79
C MET A 78 -6.24 2.01 7.68
N ALA A 79 -6.53 2.51 6.48
CA ALA A 79 -7.67 3.38 6.24
C ALA A 79 -9.00 2.68 6.57
N LEU A 80 -9.19 1.43 6.14
CA LEU A 80 -10.36 0.61 6.49
C LEU A 80 -10.49 0.39 7.99
N ASN A 81 -9.38 0.17 8.70
CA ASN A 81 -9.42 0.01 10.16
C ASN A 81 -9.80 1.32 10.87
N VAL A 82 -9.25 2.46 10.43
CA VAL A 82 -9.64 3.78 10.97
C VAL A 82 -11.13 4.02 10.71
N TYR A 83 -11.62 3.75 9.50
CA TYR A 83 -13.03 3.87 9.15
C TYR A 83 -13.90 3.00 10.05
N ASN A 84 -13.53 1.74 10.26
CA ASN A 84 -14.24 0.82 11.14
C ASN A 84 -14.31 1.33 12.59
N LEU A 85 -13.24 1.93 13.10
CA LEU A 85 -13.22 2.51 14.45
C LEU A 85 -14.07 3.77 14.59
N LEU A 86 -14.38 4.46 13.49
CA LEU A 86 -15.22 5.65 13.46
C LEU A 86 -16.69 5.35 13.20
N THR A 87 -17.05 4.14 12.81
CA THR A 87 -18.43 3.70 12.59
C THR A 87 -19.02 3.09 13.87
N GLU A 88 -20.35 3.17 14.04
CA GLU A 88 -21.03 2.62 15.22
C GLU A 88 -21.01 1.09 15.25
N ASN A 89 -20.99 0.45 14.09
CA ASN A 89 -21.01 -1.00 13.95
C ASN A 89 -19.72 -1.50 13.31
N ASP A 90 -19.29 -2.71 13.69
CA ASP A 90 -18.19 -3.38 13.05
C ASP A 90 -18.54 -3.73 11.58
N ILE A 91 -17.87 -3.05 10.62
CA ILE A 91 -18.09 -3.27 9.19
C ILE A 91 -17.78 -4.70 8.75
N THR A 92 -16.96 -5.42 9.52
CA THR A 92 -16.57 -6.79 9.20
C THR A 92 -17.59 -7.82 9.70
N ALA A 93 -18.54 -7.42 10.55
CA ALA A 93 -19.48 -8.30 11.25
C ALA A 93 -18.75 -9.49 11.93
N GLY A 94 -17.55 -9.25 12.46
CA GLY A 94 -16.72 -10.27 13.12
C GLY A 94 -15.93 -11.17 12.17
N ASN A 95 -16.02 -10.97 10.85
CA ASN A 95 -15.21 -11.71 9.89
C ASN A 95 -13.74 -11.27 9.95
N LYS A 96 -12.84 -12.22 9.79
CA LYS A 96 -11.41 -11.93 9.69
C LYS A 96 -11.05 -11.56 8.25
N ILE A 97 -10.85 -10.29 8.02
CA ILE A 97 -10.53 -9.71 6.71
C ILE A 97 -9.05 -9.33 6.70
N ALA A 98 -8.36 -9.72 5.66
CA ALA A 98 -6.99 -9.31 5.36
C ALA A 98 -6.97 -8.55 4.03
N GLY A 99 -5.88 -7.86 3.74
CA GLY A 99 -5.70 -7.21 2.46
C GLY A 99 -4.35 -6.54 2.34
N THR A 100 -4.10 -6.02 1.16
CA THR A 100 -2.93 -5.21 0.85
C THR A 100 -3.29 -4.22 -0.27
N GLY A 101 -2.61 -3.10 -0.29
CA GLY A 101 -2.81 -2.03 -1.27
C GLY A 101 -2.27 -0.72 -0.71
N THR A 102 -1.72 0.11 -1.58
CA THR A 102 -1.50 1.51 -1.23
C THR A 102 -2.84 2.23 -1.20
N ILE A 103 -2.89 3.41 -0.62
CA ILE A 103 -4.06 4.29 -0.68
C ILE A 103 -3.60 5.70 -1.01
N GLU A 104 -4.25 6.34 -1.97
CA GLU A 104 -4.01 7.74 -2.34
C GLU A 104 -5.07 8.64 -1.73
N ILE A 105 -4.85 9.96 -1.78
CA ILE A 105 -5.77 10.96 -1.21
C ILE A 105 -7.16 10.93 -1.89
N ASP A 106 -7.22 10.56 -3.15
CA ASP A 106 -8.47 10.43 -3.92
C ASP A 106 -9.20 9.11 -3.66
N GLY A 107 -8.68 8.26 -2.79
CA GLY A 107 -9.25 6.96 -2.46
C GLY A 107 -8.84 5.83 -3.40
N SER A 108 -7.99 6.08 -4.40
CA SER A 108 -7.50 5.02 -5.29
C SER A 108 -6.55 4.07 -4.57
N VAL A 109 -6.64 2.78 -4.92
CA VAL A 109 -5.83 1.69 -4.36
C VAL A 109 -4.81 1.24 -5.39
N GLY A 110 -3.54 1.37 -5.04
CA GLY A 110 -2.43 1.05 -5.93
C GLY A 110 -1.81 -0.33 -5.68
N PRO A 111 -1.06 -0.83 -6.69
CA PRO A 111 -0.42 -2.14 -6.66
C PRO A 111 0.71 -2.22 -5.64
N VAL A 112 1.05 -3.46 -5.26
CA VAL A 112 2.08 -3.76 -4.25
C VAL A 112 2.95 -4.93 -4.69
N GLY A 113 4.15 -5.02 -4.11
CA GLY A 113 5.01 -6.19 -4.25
C GLY A 113 4.75 -7.26 -3.20
N GLY A 114 5.29 -8.47 -3.44
CA GLY A 114 5.25 -9.58 -2.49
C GLY A 114 3.86 -10.16 -2.24
N VAL A 115 2.99 -10.15 -3.22
CA VAL A 115 1.58 -10.58 -3.11
C VAL A 115 1.47 -12.03 -2.63
N LYS A 116 2.27 -12.94 -3.20
CA LYS A 116 2.31 -14.34 -2.77
C LYS A 116 2.48 -14.50 -1.26
N GLN A 117 3.49 -13.83 -0.70
CA GLN A 117 3.81 -13.93 0.73
C GLN A 117 2.67 -13.37 1.59
N LYS A 118 2.05 -12.28 1.14
CA LYS A 118 0.93 -11.65 1.83
C LYS A 118 -0.32 -12.52 1.84
N VAL A 119 -0.68 -13.12 0.70
CA VAL A 119 -1.81 -14.06 0.61
C VAL A 119 -1.57 -15.29 1.50
N ILE A 120 -0.37 -15.88 1.45
CA ILE A 120 -0.03 -17.02 2.32
C ILE A 120 -0.11 -16.65 3.81
N ALA A 121 0.35 -15.46 4.18
CA ALA A 121 0.26 -14.98 5.57
C ALA A 121 -1.20 -14.76 6.01
N ALA A 122 -2.03 -14.16 5.17
CA ALA A 122 -3.46 -13.96 5.41
C ALA A 122 -4.20 -15.30 5.62
N LYS A 123 -3.94 -16.28 4.78
CA LYS A 123 -4.50 -17.64 4.92
C LYS A 123 -4.06 -18.32 6.21
N ARG A 124 -2.77 -18.23 6.57
CA ARG A 124 -2.28 -18.75 7.86
C ARG A 124 -2.92 -18.06 9.07
N ALA A 125 -3.33 -16.81 8.90
CA ALA A 125 -4.09 -16.09 9.92
C ALA A 125 -5.59 -16.45 9.91
N ASN A 126 -6.04 -17.36 9.05
CA ASN A 126 -7.44 -17.75 8.84
C ASN A 126 -8.32 -16.56 8.43
N ALA A 127 -7.83 -15.72 7.52
CA ALA A 127 -8.67 -14.71 6.91
C ALA A 127 -9.68 -15.36 5.97
N SER A 128 -10.94 -14.98 6.09
CA SER A 128 -12.04 -15.46 5.23
C SER A 128 -12.16 -14.66 3.94
N LEU A 129 -11.69 -13.41 3.97
CA LEU A 129 -11.64 -12.50 2.81
C LEU A 129 -10.25 -11.86 2.73
N ILE A 130 -9.72 -11.78 1.50
CA ILE A 130 -8.48 -11.06 1.20
C ILE A 130 -8.76 -10.04 0.10
N LEU A 131 -8.54 -8.76 0.39
CA LEU A 131 -8.64 -7.66 -0.57
C LEU A 131 -7.26 -7.39 -1.18
N VAL A 132 -7.21 -7.30 -2.51
CA VAL A 132 -5.99 -7.00 -3.25
C VAL A 132 -6.27 -5.98 -4.35
N PRO A 133 -5.29 -5.14 -4.75
CA PRO A 133 -5.44 -4.29 -5.92
C PRO A 133 -5.73 -5.12 -7.17
N THR A 134 -6.57 -4.63 -8.08
CA THR A 134 -6.89 -5.31 -9.34
C THR A 134 -5.64 -5.71 -10.12
N ALA A 135 -4.62 -4.85 -10.14
CA ALA A 135 -3.34 -5.14 -10.78
C ALA A 135 -2.61 -6.36 -10.18
N ASN A 136 -2.89 -6.72 -8.93
CA ASN A 136 -2.29 -7.86 -8.24
C ASN A 136 -3.19 -9.11 -8.21
N PHE A 137 -4.43 -8.99 -8.69
CA PHE A 137 -5.43 -10.05 -8.55
C PHE A 137 -5.02 -11.38 -9.19
N LEU A 138 -4.48 -11.34 -10.41
CA LEU A 138 -4.09 -12.57 -11.12
C LEU A 138 -3.01 -13.35 -10.35
N GLU A 139 -2.01 -12.64 -9.79
CA GLU A 139 -0.97 -13.26 -8.96
C GLU A 139 -1.57 -13.81 -7.65
N ALA A 140 -2.42 -13.03 -6.98
CA ALA A 140 -3.05 -13.42 -5.73
C ALA A 140 -3.94 -14.65 -5.89
N ASN A 141 -4.76 -14.68 -6.95
CA ASN A 141 -5.76 -15.71 -7.18
C ASN A 141 -5.19 -17.11 -7.45
N ILE A 142 -3.91 -17.21 -7.84
CA ILE A 142 -3.20 -18.50 -7.95
C ILE A 142 -3.20 -19.25 -6.59
N TYR A 143 -3.29 -18.52 -5.49
CA TYR A 143 -3.25 -19.05 -4.13
C TYR A 143 -4.63 -19.13 -3.46
N SER A 144 -5.72 -18.93 -4.21
CA SER A 144 -7.09 -19.08 -3.70
C SER A 144 -7.40 -20.51 -3.31
N ASP A 145 -8.34 -20.70 -2.41
CA ASP A 145 -8.92 -22.00 -2.03
C ASP A 145 -10.38 -21.84 -1.58
N GLU A 146 -11.01 -22.94 -1.16
CA GLU A 146 -12.42 -22.97 -0.78
C GLU A 146 -12.73 -22.20 0.52
N ASN A 147 -11.71 -21.92 1.34
CA ASN A 147 -11.86 -21.30 2.66
C ASN A 147 -11.61 -19.81 2.67
N THR A 148 -11.03 -19.25 1.60
CA THR A 148 -10.59 -17.86 1.55
C THR A 148 -10.98 -17.25 0.22
N SER A 149 -11.86 -16.24 0.25
CA SER A 149 -12.20 -15.42 -0.92
C SER A 149 -11.12 -14.38 -1.17
N ILE A 150 -10.65 -14.27 -2.41
CA ILE A 150 -9.75 -13.20 -2.84
C ILE A 150 -10.52 -12.30 -3.80
N ILE A 151 -10.62 -11.02 -3.47
CA ILE A 151 -11.41 -10.05 -4.26
C ILE A 151 -10.53 -8.86 -4.61
N ALA A 152 -10.60 -8.45 -5.88
CA ALA A 152 -9.92 -7.29 -6.41
C ALA A 152 -10.67 -6.00 -6.08
N VAL A 153 -9.93 -4.93 -5.79
CA VAL A 153 -10.47 -3.59 -5.57
C VAL A 153 -9.51 -2.55 -6.13
N ASP A 154 -10.06 -1.47 -6.68
CA ASP A 154 -9.30 -0.32 -7.20
C ASP A 154 -9.51 0.94 -6.38
N THR A 155 -10.52 0.95 -5.49
CA THR A 155 -10.81 2.11 -4.65
C THR A 155 -11.17 1.70 -3.22
N PHE A 156 -11.07 2.68 -2.32
CA PHE A 156 -11.51 2.53 -0.93
C PHE A 156 -13.02 2.25 -0.82
N GLU A 157 -13.83 2.88 -1.68
CA GLU A 157 -15.28 2.65 -1.71
C GLU A 157 -15.60 1.23 -2.14
N GLU A 158 -14.97 0.73 -3.20
CA GLU A 158 -15.12 -0.68 -3.61
C GLU A 158 -14.73 -1.66 -2.50
N ALA A 159 -13.66 -1.35 -1.75
CA ALA A 159 -13.28 -2.20 -0.62
C ALA A 159 -14.36 -2.22 0.49
N LEU A 160 -15.00 -1.09 0.78
CA LEU A 160 -16.13 -1.02 1.73
C LEU A 160 -17.34 -1.80 1.22
N ASP A 161 -17.69 -1.68 -0.06
CA ASP A 161 -18.83 -2.39 -0.66
C ASP A 161 -18.59 -3.91 -0.61
N VAL A 162 -17.38 -4.36 -0.96
CA VAL A 162 -17.00 -5.77 -0.88
C VAL A 162 -17.10 -6.30 0.55
N ILE A 163 -16.63 -5.54 1.54
CA ILE A 163 -16.73 -5.93 2.95
C ILE A 163 -18.19 -6.02 3.38
N SER A 164 -19.01 -5.04 3.02
CA SER A 164 -20.45 -5.00 3.33
C SER A 164 -21.17 -6.21 2.73
N ASP A 165 -20.95 -6.49 1.46
CA ASP A 165 -21.56 -7.63 0.76
C ASP A 165 -21.11 -8.97 1.34
N PHE A 166 -19.83 -9.08 1.72
CA PHE A 166 -19.28 -10.29 2.32
C PHE A 166 -19.83 -10.52 3.73
N SER A 167 -19.99 -9.46 4.50
CA SER A 167 -20.45 -9.50 5.90
C SER A 167 -21.97 -9.71 6.03
N SER A 168 -22.73 -9.54 4.95
CA SER A 168 -24.19 -9.73 4.92
C SER A 168 -24.62 -11.17 4.55
N ARG A 169 -23.66 -12.05 4.27
CA ARG A 169 -23.91 -13.47 3.91
C ARG A 169 -23.98 -14.34 5.14
#